data_60ba9cadc2e29fdaf5089862d079d6f5
#
_entry.id   60ba9cadc2e29fdaf5089862d079d6f5
#
_cell.length_a   1.000
_cell.length_b   1.000
_cell.length_c   1.000
_cell.angle_alpha   90.00
_cell.angle_beta   90.00
_cell.angle_gamma   90.00
#
_symmetry.space_group_name_H-M   'P 1'
#
loop_
_entity.id
_entity.type
_entity.pdbx_description
1 polymer ?
#
loop_
_entity_poly.entity_id
_entity_poly.type
_entity_poly.pdbx_seq_one_letter_code
_entity_poly.pdbx_strand_id
1 'polypeptide(L)'
;FVTPIYGAGEQPIEGVTGEGLADAIRRHGHRGVQYVRSNEELAVGLTETVCPGDIVLTVGAGDIWKAGVGLLDYLGRTDTNCCVDHA
;
A
#
# COMPACT_ATOMS: atom_id res chain seq x y z
N PHE A 1 1.79 2.26 -3.20
CA PHE A 1 0.39 1.79 -3.18
C PHE A 1 -0.54 2.88 -2.71
N VAL A 2 -1.66 3.05 -3.39
CA VAL A 2 -2.70 4.01 -3.02
C VAL A 2 -3.97 3.24 -2.68
N THR A 3 -4.56 3.57 -1.54
CA THR A 3 -5.81 2.95 -1.06
C THR A 3 -6.97 3.91 -1.23
N PRO A 4 -8.22 3.43 -1.05
CA PRO A 4 -9.36 4.34 -1.03
C PRO A 4 -9.18 5.44 0.01
N ILE A 5 -9.74 6.61 -0.28
CA ILE A 5 -9.61 7.75 0.62
C ILE A 5 -10.45 7.53 1.87
N TYR A 6 -9.81 7.67 3.04
CA TYR A 6 -10.48 7.66 4.31
C TYR A 6 -10.77 9.11 4.72
N GLY A 7 -12.03 9.44 4.85
CA GLY A 7 -12.44 10.82 5.09
C GLY A 7 -12.26 11.33 6.51
N ALA A 8 -11.91 10.47 7.45
CA ALA A 8 -11.68 10.83 8.86
C ALA A 8 -12.88 11.62 9.47
N GLY A 9 -14.10 11.25 9.08
CA GLY A 9 -15.32 11.90 9.55
C GLY A 9 -15.81 13.06 8.69
N GLU A 10 -15.07 13.44 7.69
CA GLU A 10 -15.46 14.49 6.77
C GLU A 10 -16.30 13.94 5.63
N GLN A 11 -17.08 14.82 5.01
CA GLN A 11 -17.86 14.45 3.85
C GLN A 11 -16.94 14.18 2.66
N PRO A 12 -17.21 13.12 1.89
CA PRO A 12 -16.43 12.90 0.67
C PRO A 12 -16.59 14.07 -0.30
N ILE A 13 -15.49 14.39 -0.97
CA ILE A 13 -15.51 15.42 -2.02
C ILE A 13 -15.74 14.72 -3.35
N GLU A 14 -16.77 15.12 -4.07
CA GLU A 14 -17.10 14.53 -5.35
C GLU A 14 -15.94 14.67 -6.32
N GLY A 15 -15.65 13.60 -7.02
CA GLY A 15 -14.54 13.56 -7.98
C GLY A 15 -13.16 13.31 -7.38
N VAL A 16 -13.03 13.29 -6.07
CA VAL A 16 -11.76 13.01 -5.39
C VAL A 16 -11.79 11.57 -4.91
N THR A 17 -10.99 10.70 -5.54
CA THR A 17 -10.94 9.28 -5.22
C THR A 17 -9.48 8.81 -5.14
N GLY A 18 -9.29 7.66 -4.49
CA GLY A 18 -7.97 7.03 -4.47
C GLY A 18 -7.50 6.64 -5.86
N GLU A 19 -8.41 6.15 -6.71
CA GLU A 19 -8.08 5.82 -8.08
C GLU A 19 -7.62 7.05 -8.86
N GLY A 20 -8.32 8.16 -8.70
CA GLY A 20 -7.94 9.41 -9.33
C GLY A 20 -6.59 9.92 -8.85
N LEU A 21 -6.29 9.75 -7.57
CA LEU A 21 -4.99 10.11 -7.02
C LEU A 21 -3.88 9.25 -7.63
N ALA A 22 -4.09 7.94 -7.71
CA ALA A 22 -3.11 7.05 -8.32
C ALA A 22 -2.85 7.42 -9.77
N ASP A 23 -3.89 7.76 -10.53
CA ASP A 23 -3.77 8.23 -11.90
C ASP A 23 -2.95 9.51 -11.99
N ALA A 24 -3.23 10.46 -11.10
CA ALA A 24 -2.49 11.73 -11.08
C ALA A 24 -1.01 11.51 -10.78
N ILE A 25 -0.71 10.64 -9.83
CA ILE A 25 0.67 10.30 -9.48
C ILE A 25 1.38 9.69 -10.70
N ARG A 26 0.70 8.78 -11.39
CA ARG A 26 1.26 8.14 -12.58
C ARG A 26 1.52 9.14 -13.69
N ARG A 27 0.60 10.06 -13.90
CA ARG A 27 0.74 11.10 -14.92
C ARG A 27 1.85 12.08 -14.61
N HIS A 28 2.21 12.24 -13.33
CA HIS A 28 3.30 13.11 -12.92
C HIS A 28 4.65 12.38 -12.86
N GLY A 29 4.73 11.20 -13.43
CA GLY A 29 5.98 10.51 -13.65
C GLY A 29 6.30 9.33 -12.77
N HIS A 30 5.49 9.03 -11.75
CA HIS A 30 5.72 7.87 -10.90
C HIS A 30 5.00 6.66 -11.47
N ARG A 31 5.73 5.83 -12.20
CA ARG A 31 5.14 4.70 -12.91
C ARG A 31 4.86 3.48 -12.05
N GLY A 32 5.48 3.39 -10.90
CA GLY A 32 5.31 2.25 -10.00
C GLY A 32 4.12 2.36 -9.08
N VAL A 33 3.26 3.36 -9.24
CA VAL A 33 2.10 3.52 -8.40
C VAL A 33 1.03 2.47 -8.73
N GLN A 34 0.42 1.89 -7.70
CA GLN A 34 -0.66 0.93 -7.84
C GLN A 34 -1.79 1.31 -6.90
N TYR A 35 -3.02 1.23 -7.40
CA TYR A 35 -4.20 1.40 -6.57
C TYR A 35 -4.68 0.04 -6.08
N VAL A 36 -4.96 -0.07 -4.80
CA VAL A 36 -5.53 -1.28 -4.18
C VAL A 36 -6.84 -0.91 -3.50
N ARG A 37 -7.81 -1.82 -3.55
CA ARG A 37 -9.18 -1.54 -3.10
C ARG A 37 -9.40 -1.78 -1.62
N SER A 38 -8.52 -2.54 -1.00
CA SER A 38 -8.70 -2.94 0.39
C SER A 38 -7.37 -3.19 1.05
N ASN A 39 -7.39 -3.28 2.38
CA ASN A 39 -6.18 -3.61 3.12
C ASN A 39 -5.71 -5.04 2.81
N GLU A 40 -6.62 -5.93 2.46
CA GLU A 40 -6.27 -7.29 2.08
C GLU A 40 -5.50 -7.32 0.76
N GLU A 41 -5.94 -6.56 -0.23
CA GLU A 41 -5.19 -6.40 -1.49
C GLU A 41 -3.83 -5.76 -1.24
N LEU A 42 -3.79 -4.76 -0.36
CA LEU A 42 -2.56 -4.10 0.00
C LEU A 42 -1.57 -5.08 0.62
N ALA A 43 -2.04 -5.92 1.54
CA ALA A 43 -1.19 -6.92 2.17
C ALA A 43 -0.57 -7.87 1.14
N VAL A 44 -1.38 -8.35 0.20
CA VAL A 44 -0.89 -9.22 -0.88
C VAL A 44 0.16 -8.50 -1.72
N GLY A 45 -0.13 -7.26 -2.13
CA GLY A 45 0.81 -6.48 -2.95
C GLY A 45 2.13 -6.23 -2.22
N LEU A 46 2.07 -5.94 -0.94
CA LEU A 46 3.28 -5.70 -0.16
C LEU A 46 4.12 -6.98 -0.03
N THR A 47 3.50 -8.12 0.25
CA THR A 47 4.24 -9.36 0.39
C THR A 47 4.93 -9.78 -0.90
N GLU A 48 4.36 -9.41 -2.04
CA GLU A 48 4.95 -9.71 -3.35
C GLU A 48 6.04 -8.73 -3.76
N THR A 49 6.09 -7.56 -3.15
CA THR A 49 6.95 -6.47 -3.60
C THR A 49 8.13 -6.22 -2.68
N VAL A 50 7.94 -6.40 -1.38
CA VAL A 50 8.94 -6.04 -0.36
C VAL A 50 10.15 -6.95 -0.43
N CYS A 51 11.33 -6.33 -0.37
CA CYS A 51 12.61 -7.03 -0.37
C CYS A 51 13.40 -6.70 0.89
N PRO A 52 14.33 -7.59 1.31
CA PRO A 52 15.21 -7.26 2.44
C PRO A 52 15.94 -5.95 2.19
N GLY A 53 15.96 -5.11 3.19
CA GLY A 53 16.56 -3.78 3.08
C GLY A 53 15.58 -2.68 2.68
N ASP A 54 14.36 -3.02 2.27
CA ASP A 54 13.35 -2.03 1.95
C ASP A 54 12.79 -1.39 3.21
N ILE A 55 12.37 -0.15 3.07
CA ILE A 55 11.62 0.56 4.09
C ILE A 55 10.17 0.66 3.64
N VAL A 56 9.25 0.24 4.49
CA VAL A 56 7.82 0.37 4.22
C VAL A 56 7.26 1.47 5.10
N LEU A 57 6.70 2.49 4.47
CA LEU A 57 6.14 3.63 5.15
C LEU A 57 4.63 3.67 4.91
N THR A 58 3.85 3.68 5.99
CA THR A 58 2.40 3.86 5.88
C THR A 58 2.05 5.30 6.24
N VAL A 59 1.30 5.95 5.37
CA VAL A 59 0.94 7.37 5.54
C VAL A 59 -0.56 7.50 5.42
N GLY A 60 -1.18 8.07 6.43
CA GLY A 60 -2.61 8.34 6.39
C GLY A 60 -3.26 8.33 7.75
N ALA A 61 -4.52 8.78 7.77
CA ALA A 61 -5.39 8.67 8.93
C ALA A 61 -6.09 7.31 8.90
N GLY A 62 -6.67 6.90 10.01
CA GLY A 62 -7.42 5.66 10.07
C GLY A 62 -6.54 4.45 10.27
N ASP A 63 -6.87 3.36 9.62
CA ASP A 63 -6.30 2.05 9.92
C ASP A 63 -5.22 1.58 8.95
N ILE A 64 -4.70 2.46 8.12
CA ILE A 64 -3.65 2.07 7.15
C ILE A 64 -2.41 1.48 7.85
N TRP A 65 -2.12 1.89 9.09
CA TRP A 65 -1.00 1.37 9.85
C TRP A 65 -1.12 -0.14 10.10
N LYS A 66 -2.34 -0.67 10.11
CA LYS A 66 -2.57 -2.10 10.32
C LYS A 66 -1.97 -2.94 9.20
N ALA A 67 -1.89 -2.40 8.00
CA ALA A 67 -1.25 -3.09 6.89
C ALA A 67 0.24 -3.30 7.15
N GLY A 68 0.90 -2.30 7.73
CA GLY A 68 2.30 -2.45 8.11
C GLY A 68 2.53 -3.47 9.20
N VAL A 69 1.66 -3.47 10.22
CA VAL A 69 1.73 -4.47 11.30
C VAL A 69 1.50 -5.86 10.75
N GLY A 70 0.49 -6.03 9.89
CA GLY A 70 0.22 -7.32 9.26
C GLY A 70 1.38 -7.82 8.42
N LEU A 71 2.04 -6.93 7.71
CA LEU A 71 3.22 -7.29 6.93
C LEU A 71 4.36 -7.79 7.83
N LEU A 72 4.63 -7.08 8.93
CA LEU A 72 5.66 -7.50 9.86
C LEU A 72 5.37 -8.88 10.44
N ASP A 73 4.12 -9.14 10.79
CA ASP A 73 3.71 -10.44 11.30
C ASP A 73 3.91 -11.54 10.25
N TYR A 74 3.54 -11.26 9.02
CA TYR A 74 3.73 -12.19 7.91
C TYR A 74 5.22 -12.49 7.70
N LEU A 75 6.05 -11.46 7.65
CA LEU A 75 7.49 -11.62 7.44
C LEU A 75 8.16 -12.35 8.60
N GLY A 76 7.64 -12.20 9.81
CA GLY A 76 8.16 -12.91 10.97
C GLY A 76 7.82 -14.39 10.96
N ARG A 77 6.76 -14.79 10.27
CA ARG A 77 6.34 -16.20 10.17
C ARG A 77 7.04 -16.95 9.07
N THR A 78 7.41 -16.23 8.01
CA THR A 78 8.12 -16.83 6.89
C THR A 78 9.58 -16.47 7.03
N ASP A 79 10.43 -17.22 6.41
CA ASP A 79 11.86 -16.90 6.39
C ASP A 79 12.18 -15.74 5.49
N THR A 80 11.18 -14.99 5.11
CA THR A 80 11.34 -13.79 4.29
C THR A 80 12.18 -14.01 3.04
N ASN A 81 12.00 -15.16 2.43
CA ASN A 81 12.72 -15.49 1.21
C ASN A 81 12.04 -14.95 -0.02
N CYS A 82 10.97 -14.18 0.16
CA CYS A 82 10.18 -13.70 -0.95
C CYS A 82 11.01 -12.96 -1.99
N CYS A 83 12.10 -12.33 -1.58
CA CYS A 83 12.94 -11.57 -2.49
C CYS A 83 14.15 -12.34 -3.01
N VAL A 84 14.45 -13.47 -2.43
CA VAL A 84 15.54 -14.32 -2.93
C VAL A 84 15.21 -14.82 -4.32
N ASP A 85 13.96 -15.16 -4.55
CA ASP A 85 13.52 -15.66 -5.83
C ASP A 85 13.48 -14.57 -6.91
N HIS A 86 13.58 -13.31 -6.49
CA HIS A 86 13.57 -12.17 -7.40
C HIS A 86 14.96 -11.61 -7.67
N ALA A 87 15.94 -12.14 -6.99
CA ALA A 87 17.30 -11.66 -7.10
C ALA A 87 17.99 -12.12 -8.39
#